data_43e3ee57706c2e0d3f415a8cd42e215a
#
_entry.id   43e3ee57706c2e0d3f415a8cd42e215a
#
_cell.length_a   1.000
_cell.length_b   1.000
_cell.length_c   1.000
_cell.angle_alpha   90.00
_cell.angle_beta   90.00
_cell.angle_gamma   90.00
#
_symmetry.space_group_name_H-M   'P 1'
#
loop_
_entity.id
_entity.type
_entity.pdbx_description
1 polymer ?
#
loop_
_entity_poly.entity_id
_entity_poly.type
_entity_poly.pdbx_seq_one_letter_code
_entity_poly.pdbx_strand_id
1 'polypeptide(L)'
;MDDLELRNIVYRRFVELGRAPTLEELGTDEASLRRLHDAHWLVLESDRPEIRMANPFSAIPTRYRVEADGRSWFANCAWDAFGIPAALGVDGHISSSCPDC
;
A
#
# COMPACT_ATOMS: atom_id res chain seq x y z
N MET A 1 11.54 8.47 15.50
CA MET A 1 10.23 8.02 14.93
C MET A 1 10.00 6.61 15.40
N ASP A 2 8.87 6.35 16.06
CA ASP A 2 8.53 4.98 16.46
C ASP A 2 7.89 4.20 15.30
N ASP A 3 7.71 2.90 15.50
CA ASP A 3 7.21 2.03 14.42
C ASP A 3 5.77 2.34 14.04
N LEU A 4 4.93 2.76 14.98
CA LEU A 4 3.55 3.15 14.69
C LEU A 4 3.49 4.42 13.86
N GLU A 5 4.30 5.41 14.17
CA GLU A 5 4.39 6.63 13.37
C GLU A 5 4.85 6.34 11.95
N LEU A 6 5.87 5.50 11.80
CA LEU A 6 6.37 5.10 10.49
C LEU A 6 5.32 4.36 9.68
N ARG A 7 4.60 3.43 10.31
CA ARG A 7 3.49 2.71 9.68
C ARG A 7 2.43 3.69 9.14
N ASN A 8 2.06 4.67 9.95
CA ASN A 8 1.07 5.68 9.55
C ASN A 8 1.56 6.54 8.39
N ILE A 9 2.85 6.88 8.37
CA ILE A 9 3.46 7.62 7.27
C ILE A 9 3.44 6.79 5.99
N VAL A 10 3.75 5.50 6.07
CA VAL A 10 3.71 4.59 4.91
C VAL A 10 2.31 4.59 4.29
N TYR A 11 1.26 4.42 5.09
CA TYR A 11 -0.12 4.44 4.59
C TYR A 11 -0.47 5.79 3.97
N ARG A 12 -0.13 6.87 4.64
CA ARG A 12 -0.42 8.22 4.14
C ARG A 12 0.25 8.47 2.80
N ARG A 13 1.49 8.04 2.64
CA ARG A 13 2.22 8.20 1.39
C ARG A 13 1.64 7.35 0.27
N PHE A 14 1.22 6.11 0.55
CA PHE A 14 0.50 5.31 -0.44
C PHE A 14 -0.74 6.04 -0.94
N VAL A 15 -1.53 6.61 -0.06
CA VAL A 15 -2.73 7.36 -0.42
C VAL A 15 -2.38 8.57 -1.29
N GLU A 16 -1.40 9.36 -0.88
CA GLU A 16 -1.01 10.59 -1.57
C GLU A 16 -0.38 10.33 -2.93
N LEU A 17 0.48 9.32 -3.02
CA LEU A 17 1.27 9.05 -4.22
C LEU A 17 0.59 8.12 -5.22
N GLY A 18 -0.35 7.30 -4.77
CA GLY A 18 -0.93 6.22 -5.59
C GLY A 18 0.05 5.08 -5.86
N ARG A 19 1.18 5.05 -5.17
CA ARG A 19 2.22 4.03 -5.28
C ARG A 19 2.96 3.89 -3.95
N ALA A 20 3.82 2.87 -3.85
CA ALA A 20 4.65 2.69 -2.66
C ALA A 20 5.66 3.83 -2.52
N PRO A 21 5.80 4.39 -1.31
CA PRO A 21 6.86 5.36 -1.04
C PRO A 21 8.23 4.71 -0.99
N THR A 22 9.29 5.46 -1.35
CA THR A 22 10.67 5.03 -1.22
C THR A 22 11.20 5.36 0.18
N LEU A 23 12.36 4.79 0.53
CA LEU A 23 13.05 5.13 1.79
C LEU A 23 13.28 6.63 1.91
N GLU A 24 13.71 7.25 0.83
CA GLU A 24 13.98 8.70 0.79
C GLU A 24 12.72 9.51 1.04
N GLU A 25 11.62 9.12 0.40
CA GLU A 25 10.33 9.79 0.58
C GLU A 25 9.77 9.63 1.99
N LEU A 26 10.09 8.52 2.65
CA LEU A 26 9.69 8.29 4.04
C LEU A 26 10.58 8.99 5.06
N GLY A 27 11.80 9.36 4.66
CA GLY A 27 12.76 9.95 5.57
C GLY A 27 13.25 8.97 6.64
N THR A 28 13.38 7.69 6.30
CA THR A 28 13.76 6.63 7.23
C THR A 28 14.87 5.75 6.63
N ASP A 29 15.27 4.73 7.35
CA ASP A 29 16.32 3.79 6.95
C ASP A 29 15.76 2.38 6.73
N GLU A 30 16.61 1.50 6.14
CA GLU A 30 16.23 0.11 5.88
C GLU A 30 15.91 -0.65 7.17
N ALA A 31 16.66 -0.43 8.24
CA ALA A 31 16.46 -1.13 9.51
C ALA A 31 15.07 -0.86 10.08
N SER A 32 14.58 0.38 9.97
CA SER A 32 13.25 0.75 10.41
C SER A 32 12.16 0.05 9.59
N LEU A 33 12.31 -0.01 8.27
CA LEU A 33 11.36 -0.76 7.42
C LEU A 33 11.41 -2.26 7.69
N ARG A 34 12.60 -2.82 7.94
CA ARG A 34 12.75 -4.23 8.30
C ARG A 34 12.00 -4.59 9.58
N ARG A 35 11.97 -3.69 10.56
CA ARG A 35 11.18 -3.91 11.77
C ARG A 35 9.68 -4.01 11.47
N LEU A 36 9.16 -3.17 10.58
CA LEU A 36 7.76 -3.25 10.17
C LEU A 36 7.46 -4.55 9.40
N HIS A 37 8.39 -4.97 8.55
CA HIS A 37 8.29 -6.23 7.83
C HIS A 37 8.25 -7.43 8.79
N ASP A 38 9.16 -7.45 9.77
CA ASP A 38 9.24 -8.52 10.76
C ASP A 38 7.99 -8.57 11.66
N ALA A 39 7.37 -7.40 11.89
CA ALA A 39 6.12 -7.30 12.64
C ALA A 39 4.88 -7.59 11.78
N HIS A 40 5.05 -7.93 10.51
CA HIS A 40 3.97 -8.23 9.56
C HIS A 40 3.04 -7.06 9.24
N TRP A 41 3.51 -5.82 9.41
CA TRP A 41 2.74 -4.62 9.08
C TRP A 41 2.86 -4.22 7.61
N LEU A 42 3.91 -4.67 6.94
CA LEU A 42 4.11 -4.53 5.52
C LEU A 42 5.01 -5.66 5.03
N VAL A 43 5.17 -5.76 3.71
CA VAL A 43 6.08 -6.73 3.09
C VAL A 43 7.08 -5.99 2.22
N LEU A 44 8.35 -6.28 2.41
CA LEU A 44 9.43 -5.75 1.58
C LEU A 44 9.76 -6.72 0.45
N GLU A 45 10.39 -6.21 -0.62
CA GLU A 45 10.98 -7.05 -1.64
C GLU A 45 12.09 -7.91 -1.02
N SER A 46 12.35 -9.08 -1.58
CA SER A 46 13.30 -10.04 -1.01
C SER A 46 14.76 -9.61 -1.17
N ASP A 47 15.05 -8.78 -2.17
CA ASP A 47 16.42 -8.42 -2.56
C ASP A 47 16.77 -6.95 -2.36
N ARG A 48 15.83 -6.12 -1.91
CA ARG A 48 16.03 -4.68 -1.76
C ARG A 48 15.06 -4.07 -0.75
N PRO A 49 15.40 -2.90 -0.15
CA PRO A 49 14.54 -2.27 0.88
C PRO A 49 13.39 -1.46 0.25
N GLU A 50 12.64 -2.09 -0.65
CA GLU A 50 11.46 -1.48 -1.28
C GLU A 50 10.20 -2.18 -0.80
N ILE A 51 9.15 -1.40 -0.57
CA ILE A 51 7.87 -1.94 -0.11
C ILE A 51 7.16 -2.64 -1.27
N ARG A 52 6.83 -3.92 -1.07
CA ARG A 52 6.02 -4.70 -2.00
C ARG A 52 4.53 -4.49 -1.75
N MET A 53 4.13 -4.49 -0.50
CA MET A 53 2.75 -4.23 -0.10
C MET A 53 2.68 -3.68 1.32
N ALA A 54 1.67 -2.89 1.57
CA ALA A 54 1.26 -2.47 2.91
C ALA A 54 -0.26 -2.51 2.89
N ASN A 55 -0.85 -3.57 3.45
CA ASN A 55 -2.30 -3.78 3.36
C ASN A 55 -3.08 -2.50 3.70
N PRO A 56 -4.09 -2.12 2.90
CA PRO A 56 -4.66 -2.84 1.75
C PRO A 56 -3.95 -2.60 0.41
N PHE A 57 -2.88 -1.83 0.37
CA PHE A 57 -2.25 -1.37 -0.86
C PHE A 57 -1.17 -2.33 -1.35
N SER A 58 -1.09 -2.49 -2.68
CA SER A 58 -0.01 -3.20 -3.35
C SER A 58 0.86 -2.23 -4.15
N ALA A 59 2.17 -2.37 -4.05
CA ALA A 59 3.12 -1.63 -4.88
C ALA A 59 3.22 -2.22 -6.30
N ILE A 60 2.75 -3.44 -6.47
CA ILE A 60 2.79 -4.17 -7.73
C ILE A 60 1.39 -4.16 -8.34
N PRO A 61 1.24 -3.93 -9.66
CA PRO A 61 -0.06 -4.01 -10.31
C PRO A 61 -0.74 -5.35 -10.04
N THR A 62 -2.00 -5.29 -9.62
CA THR A 62 -2.85 -6.46 -9.39
C THR A 62 -4.09 -6.31 -10.27
N ARG A 63 -4.94 -7.35 -10.29
CA ARG A 63 -6.22 -7.26 -11.00
C ARG A 63 -7.25 -6.37 -10.28
N TYR A 64 -6.96 -5.93 -9.06
CA TYR A 64 -7.87 -5.12 -8.26
C TYR A 64 -7.39 -3.68 -8.24
N ARG A 65 -7.98 -2.85 -9.07
CA ARG A 65 -7.67 -1.43 -9.12
C ARG A 65 -8.80 -0.64 -8.48
N VAL A 66 -8.45 0.28 -7.60
CA VAL A 66 -9.40 1.15 -6.90
C VAL A 66 -9.16 2.59 -7.33
N GLU A 67 -10.21 3.28 -7.73
CA GLU A 67 -10.18 4.69 -8.06
C GLU A 67 -11.11 5.45 -7.11
N ALA A 68 -10.61 6.51 -6.51
CA ALA A 68 -11.38 7.37 -5.64
C ALA A 68 -10.73 8.74 -5.58
N ASP A 69 -11.55 9.78 -5.64
CA ASP A 69 -11.12 11.16 -5.42
C ASP A 69 -9.96 11.59 -6.35
N GLY A 70 -10.01 11.16 -7.62
CA GLY A 70 -8.98 11.49 -8.63
C GLY A 70 -7.69 10.72 -8.48
N ARG A 71 -7.64 9.70 -7.63
CA ARG A 71 -6.47 8.86 -7.37
C ARG A 71 -6.80 7.40 -7.65
N SER A 72 -5.75 6.60 -7.83
CA SER A 72 -5.92 5.16 -8.01
C SER A 72 -4.84 4.39 -7.27
N TRP A 73 -5.20 3.17 -6.87
CA TRP A 73 -4.30 2.25 -6.16
C TRP A 73 -4.57 0.84 -6.62
N PHE A 74 -3.57 -0.04 -6.47
CA PHE A 74 -3.79 -1.48 -6.59
C PHE A 74 -4.01 -2.07 -5.21
N ALA A 75 -5.03 -2.91 -5.07
CA ALA A 75 -5.31 -3.64 -3.83
C ALA A 75 -4.75 -5.05 -3.94
N ASN A 76 -4.40 -5.65 -2.79
CA ASN A 76 -3.83 -6.99 -2.77
C ASN A 76 -4.86 -8.07 -3.09
N CYS A 77 -6.11 -7.86 -2.71
CA CYS A 77 -7.20 -8.80 -2.95
C CYS A 77 -8.55 -8.06 -3.00
N ALA A 78 -9.62 -8.79 -3.29
CA ALA A 78 -10.96 -8.20 -3.39
C ALA A 78 -11.40 -7.50 -2.10
N TRP A 79 -11.13 -8.09 -0.93
CA TRP A 79 -11.49 -7.48 0.36
C TRP A 79 -10.75 -6.17 0.59
N ASP A 80 -9.46 -6.13 0.23
CA ASP A 80 -8.65 -4.91 0.33
C ASP A 80 -9.17 -3.85 -0.63
N ALA A 81 -9.66 -4.24 -1.82
CA ALA A 81 -10.24 -3.31 -2.77
C ALA A 81 -11.48 -2.60 -2.20
N PHE A 82 -12.33 -3.31 -1.47
CA PHE A 82 -13.45 -2.69 -0.76
C PHE A 82 -12.98 -1.87 0.44
N GLY A 83 -11.91 -2.31 1.10
CA GLY A 83 -11.38 -1.64 2.29
C GLY A 83 -10.79 -0.26 2.03
N ILE A 84 -10.20 -0.03 0.85
CA ILE A 84 -9.56 1.25 0.53
C ILE A 84 -10.57 2.41 0.55
N PRO A 85 -11.69 2.40 -0.22
CA PRO A 85 -12.66 3.49 -0.14
C PRO A 85 -13.28 3.64 1.25
N ALA A 86 -13.55 2.54 1.93
CA ALA A 86 -14.11 2.57 3.29
C ALA A 86 -13.16 3.24 4.27
N ALA A 87 -11.86 2.93 4.21
CA ALA A 87 -10.85 3.53 5.08
C ALA A 87 -10.67 5.01 4.80
N LEU A 88 -10.81 5.44 3.54
CA LEU A 88 -10.70 6.84 3.14
C LEU A 88 -11.99 7.63 3.39
N GLY A 89 -13.11 6.96 3.65
CA GLY A 89 -14.40 7.61 3.85
C GLY A 89 -14.96 8.24 2.59
N VAL A 90 -14.64 7.71 1.42
CA VAL A 90 -15.10 8.21 0.12
C VAL A 90 -15.66 7.08 -0.73
N ASP A 91 -16.49 7.43 -1.70
CA ASP A 91 -16.96 6.49 -2.70
C ASP A 91 -15.83 6.17 -3.68
N GLY A 92 -15.67 4.90 -4.01
CA GLY A 92 -14.64 4.43 -4.91
C GLY A 92 -15.20 3.58 -6.03
N HIS A 93 -14.45 3.48 -7.10
CA HIS A 93 -14.72 2.60 -8.22
C HIS A 93 -13.68 1.49 -8.24
N ILE A 94 -14.14 0.25 -8.24
CA ILE A 94 -13.29 -0.93 -8.22
C ILE A 94 -13.34 -1.61 -9.57
N SER A 95 -12.18 -1.78 -10.19
CA SER A 95 -12.03 -2.53 -11.43
C SER A 95 -11.29 -3.84 -11.13
N SER A 96 -11.76 -4.92 -11.72
CA SER A 96 -11.16 -6.24 -11.53
C SER A 96 -11.15 -6.98 -12.85
N SER A 97 -10.04 -7.68 -13.14
CA SER A 97 -9.98 -8.57 -14.29
C SER A 97 -10.18 -10.01 -13.85
N CYS A 98 -10.90 -10.77 -14.69
CA CYS A 98 -11.09 -12.19 -14.45
C CYS A 98 -10.05 -12.95 -15.24
N PRO A 99 -9.20 -13.77 -14.62
CA PRO A 99 -8.16 -14.50 -15.36
C PRO A 99 -8.71 -15.55 -16.31
N ASP A 100 -9.95 -15.97 -16.13
CA ASP A 100 -10.60 -17.00 -16.94
C ASP A 100 -11.59 -16.43 -17.96
N CYS A 101 -11.68 -15.15 -18.09
CA CYS A 101 -12.62 -14.49 -18.99
C CYS A 101 -12.02 -14.09 -20.32
#